data_06f9d576ee4e7343b8f49eff2fb8ae6f
#
_entry.id   06f9d576ee4e7343b8f49eff2fb8ae6f
#
_cell.length_a   1.000
_cell.length_b   1.000
_cell.length_c   1.000
_cell.angle_alpha   90.00
_cell.angle_beta   90.00
_cell.angle_gamma   90.00
#
_symmetry.space_group_name_H-M   'P 1'
#
loop_
_entity.id
_entity.type
_entity.pdbx_description
1 polymer ?
#
loop_
_entity_poly.entity_id
_entity_poly.type
_entity_poly.pdbx_seq_one_letter_code
_entity_poly.pdbx_strand_id
1 'polypeptide(L)'
;MPKPFLILQLRPENETADNEFESITHYGEIKKSEVVRIRAEKSGLPNIDLDDYAAIIVGGSPFNVSDKQEHKSEEQKRVELDFYNLFDRIVERDFPFLGCCSGNGLLGSYCGASISRKHGEPVGGANIFLTEEGKSDRLLKGLPSTFRVLLGHKEACDSLPPECVLLATNDACPVQIFKLKNNIYATQFHPEGDSEGFIIRIHVHYTCIHVQD
;
A
#
# COMPACT_ATOMS: atom_id res chain seq x y z
N MET A 1 -3.44 25.11 12.83
CA MET A 1 -2.79 24.70 11.55
C MET A 1 -3.47 23.43 11.11
N PRO A 2 -3.59 23.14 9.80
CA PRO A 2 -4.11 21.87 9.36
C PRO A 2 -3.20 20.73 9.87
N LYS A 3 -3.79 19.59 10.21
CA LYS A 3 -3.04 18.41 10.64
C LYS A 3 -2.21 17.86 9.48
N PRO A 4 -0.97 17.39 9.70
CA PRO A 4 -0.14 16.80 8.66
C PRO A 4 -0.67 15.42 8.22
N PHE A 5 -0.27 14.98 7.04
CA PHE A 5 -0.37 13.59 6.61
C PHE A 5 0.74 12.76 7.27
N LEU A 6 0.46 11.51 7.58
CA LEU A 6 1.46 10.55 8.03
C LEU A 6 1.77 9.57 6.90
N ILE A 7 3.02 9.56 6.44
CA ILE A 7 3.50 8.58 5.46
C ILE A 7 4.33 7.52 6.19
N LEU A 8 3.86 6.28 6.13
CA LEU A 8 4.53 5.11 6.70
C LEU A 8 5.19 4.33 5.56
N GLN A 9 6.51 4.19 5.63
CA GLN A 9 7.30 3.49 4.62
C GLN A 9 7.86 2.18 5.16
N LEU A 10 8.06 1.22 4.25
CA LEU A 10 8.47 -0.15 4.54
C LEU A 10 9.60 -0.62 3.61
N ARG A 11 10.34 0.32 2.99
CA ARG A 11 11.43 0.01 2.05
C ARG A 11 12.78 0.13 2.74
N PRO A 12 13.57 -0.96 2.86
CA PRO A 12 14.87 -0.94 3.55
C PRO A 12 15.87 0.00 2.87
N GLU A 13 15.89 0.06 1.55
CA GLU A 13 16.84 0.85 0.77
C GLU A 13 16.45 2.33 0.79
N ASN A 14 17.42 3.19 1.09
CA ASN A 14 17.17 4.63 1.20
C ASN A 14 16.71 5.22 -0.13
N GLU A 15 17.34 4.84 -1.24
CA GLU A 15 17.03 5.37 -2.58
C GLU A 15 15.57 5.10 -2.97
N THR A 16 15.10 3.85 -2.78
CA THR A 16 13.70 3.51 -3.09
C THR A 16 12.71 4.16 -2.14
N ALA A 17 13.07 4.29 -0.86
CA ALA A 17 12.22 4.97 0.12
C ALA A 17 12.14 6.48 -0.14
N ASP A 18 13.25 7.12 -0.51
CA ASP A 18 13.26 8.54 -0.84
C ASP A 18 12.49 8.82 -2.13
N ASN A 19 12.67 8.00 -3.16
CA ASN A 19 11.86 8.08 -4.38
C ASN A 19 10.37 7.91 -4.10
N GLU A 20 9.98 6.90 -3.31
CA GLU A 20 8.57 6.70 -2.94
C GLU A 20 7.99 7.91 -2.20
N PHE A 21 8.74 8.49 -1.26
CA PHE A 21 8.32 9.69 -0.54
C PHE A 21 8.12 10.89 -1.47
N GLU A 22 9.08 11.14 -2.38
CA GLU A 22 8.98 12.20 -3.39
C GLU A 22 7.77 11.97 -4.30
N SER A 23 7.55 10.75 -4.77
CA SER A 23 6.42 10.40 -5.62
C SER A 23 5.07 10.60 -4.92
N ILE A 24 4.92 10.13 -3.67
CA ILE A 24 3.68 10.33 -2.90
C ILE A 24 3.39 11.82 -2.70
N THR A 25 4.40 12.61 -2.36
CA THR A 25 4.20 14.05 -2.13
C THR A 25 3.93 14.79 -3.44
N HIS A 26 4.61 14.44 -4.52
CA HIS A 26 4.44 15.04 -5.84
C HIS A 26 3.03 14.78 -6.42
N TYR A 27 2.67 13.50 -6.56
CA TYR A 27 1.38 13.12 -7.17
C TYR A 27 0.18 13.35 -6.24
N GLY A 28 0.41 13.36 -4.93
CA GLY A 28 -0.59 13.76 -3.95
C GLY A 28 -0.77 15.27 -3.82
N GLU A 29 0.07 16.08 -4.50
CA GLU A 29 0.10 17.54 -4.39
C GLU A 29 0.24 18.01 -2.92
N ILE A 30 0.99 17.24 -2.10
CA ILE A 30 1.19 17.48 -0.67
C ILE A 30 2.55 18.15 -0.47
N LYS A 31 2.59 19.27 0.23
CA LYS A 31 3.87 19.91 0.57
C LYS A 31 4.60 19.06 1.62
N LYS A 32 5.92 18.93 1.47
CA LYS A 32 6.75 18.19 2.44
C LYS A 32 6.62 18.71 3.88
N SER A 33 6.33 20.00 4.05
CA SER A 33 6.07 20.62 5.36
C SER A 33 4.71 20.20 5.98
N GLU A 34 3.85 19.56 5.21
CA GLU A 34 2.55 19.05 5.63
C GLU A 34 2.58 17.53 5.86
N VAL A 35 3.77 16.93 5.94
CA VAL A 35 3.96 15.49 6.07
C VAL A 35 4.88 15.15 7.24
N VAL A 36 4.47 14.15 8.01
CA VAL A 36 5.36 13.40 8.90
C VAL A 36 5.71 12.08 8.22
N ARG A 37 7.00 11.78 8.07
CA ARG A 37 7.52 10.57 7.44
C ARG A 37 8.09 9.64 8.48
N ILE A 38 7.65 8.37 8.49
CA ILE A 38 8.19 7.31 9.37
C ILE A 38 8.65 6.13 8.52
N ARG A 39 9.88 5.70 8.77
CA ARG A 39 10.51 4.52 8.19
C ARG A 39 10.32 3.34 9.14
N ALA A 40 9.13 2.70 9.06
CA ALA A 40 8.71 1.66 10.02
C ALA A 40 9.57 0.39 9.97
N GLU A 41 10.15 0.08 8.82
CA GLU A 41 11.08 -1.06 8.67
C GLU A 41 12.34 -0.90 9.52
N LYS A 42 12.78 0.34 9.78
CA LYS A 42 14.00 0.59 10.57
C LYS A 42 13.76 0.49 12.07
N SER A 43 12.69 1.12 12.55
CA SER A 43 12.49 1.33 14.00
C SER A 43 11.16 0.78 14.54
N GLY A 44 10.32 0.18 13.69
CA GLY A 44 8.92 -0.11 14.03
C GLY A 44 8.07 1.17 14.02
N LEU A 45 6.81 1.04 14.39
CA LEU A 45 5.92 2.18 14.53
C LEU A 45 6.02 2.75 15.95
N PRO A 46 6.22 4.06 16.12
CA PRO A 46 6.07 4.69 17.42
C PRO A 46 4.59 4.65 17.85
N ASN A 47 4.32 5.07 19.08
CA ASN A 47 2.94 5.32 19.47
C ASN A 47 2.37 6.48 18.63
N ILE A 48 1.47 6.17 17.69
CA ILE A 48 0.83 7.14 16.79
C ILE A 48 -0.47 7.60 17.45
N ASP A 49 -0.60 8.88 17.76
CA ASP A 49 -1.90 9.45 18.09
C ASP A 49 -2.59 9.89 16.78
N LEU A 50 -3.72 9.26 16.44
CA LEU A 50 -4.48 9.57 15.23
C LEU A 50 -5.01 11.01 15.23
N ASP A 51 -5.14 11.63 16.39
CA ASP A 51 -5.58 13.01 16.49
C ASP A 51 -4.54 14.02 16.01
N ASP A 52 -3.30 13.63 15.88
CA ASP A 52 -2.23 14.49 15.36
C ASP A 52 -2.21 14.57 13.83
N TYR A 53 -2.93 13.69 13.11
CA TYR A 53 -2.82 13.54 11.66
C TYR A 53 -4.17 13.74 10.94
N ALA A 54 -4.09 14.11 9.67
CA ALA A 54 -5.25 14.22 8.77
C ALA A 54 -5.59 12.87 8.13
N ALA A 55 -4.59 12.11 7.74
CA ALA A 55 -4.71 10.78 7.13
C ALA A 55 -3.39 10.02 7.24
N ILE A 56 -3.43 8.70 7.01
CA ILE A 56 -2.26 7.83 6.92
C ILE A 56 -2.16 7.27 5.50
N ILE A 57 -0.95 7.31 4.93
CA ILE A 57 -0.61 6.70 3.65
C ILE A 57 0.50 5.67 3.89
N VAL A 58 0.32 4.45 3.41
CA VAL A 58 1.30 3.36 3.50
C VAL A 58 1.78 2.98 2.11
N GLY A 59 3.08 2.99 1.90
CA GLY A 59 3.71 2.62 0.64
C GLY A 59 3.89 1.12 0.44
N GLY A 60 4.68 0.77 -0.56
CA GLY A 60 5.07 -0.60 -0.84
C GLY A 60 6.24 -1.12 0.01
N SER A 61 6.49 -2.43 -0.05
CA SER A 61 7.62 -3.06 0.63
C SER A 61 8.10 -4.31 -0.14
N PRO A 62 9.30 -4.82 0.17
CA PRO A 62 9.72 -6.15 -0.30
C PRO A 62 9.13 -7.29 0.54
N PHE A 63 8.52 -7.02 1.69
CA PHE A 63 7.95 -8.02 2.60
C PHE A 63 6.70 -8.66 2.00
N ASN A 64 6.58 -9.99 2.13
CA ASN A 64 5.39 -10.71 1.70
C ASN A 64 4.61 -11.19 2.92
N VAL A 65 3.37 -10.75 3.03
CA VAL A 65 2.46 -11.16 4.12
C VAL A 65 2.20 -12.67 4.08
N SER A 66 2.18 -13.27 2.88
CA SER A 66 1.95 -14.70 2.66
C SER A 66 3.14 -15.59 3.02
N ASP A 67 4.31 -15.04 3.30
CA ASP A 67 5.46 -15.85 3.71
C ASP A 67 5.17 -16.52 5.07
N LYS A 68 5.65 -17.77 5.22
CA LYS A 68 5.49 -18.50 6.47
C LYS A 68 6.23 -17.79 7.60
N GLN A 69 5.69 -17.84 8.82
CA GLN A 69 6.25 -17.17 9.99
C GLN A 69 7.74 -17.51 10.25
N GLU A 70 8.14 -18.75 9.95
CA GLU A 70 9.51 -19.22 10.07
C GLU A 70 10.49 -18.61 9.06
N HIS A 71 9.96 -18.05 7.95
CA HIS A 71 10.76 -17.40 6.89
C HIS A 71 10.74 -15.88 6.99
N LYS A 72 9.90 -15.29 7.87
CA LYS A 72 9.83 -13.85 8.07
C LYS A 72 10.98 -13.38 8.96
N SER A 73 11.61 -12.27 8.57
CA SER A 73 12.59 -11.60 9.44
C SER A 73 11.89 -11.02 10.70
N GLU A 74 12.67 -10.74 11.73
CA GLU A 74 12.13 -10.13 12.96
C GLU A 74 11.59 -8.71 12.69
N GLU A 75 12.20 -7.98 11.75
CA GLU A 75 11.69 -6.69 11.30
C GLU A 75 10.31 -6.83 10.66
N GLN A 76 10.13 -7.82 9.78
CA GLN A 76 8.83 -8.06 9.13
C GLN A 76 7.75 -8.43 10.15
N LYS A 77 8.05 -9.34 11.08
CA LYS A 77 7.12 -9.75 12.13
C LYS A 77 6.69 -8.57 13.01
N ARG A 78 7.67 -7.73 13.39
CA ARG A 78 7.40 -6.51 14.16
C ARG A 78 6.51 -5.54 13.38
N VAL A 79 6.84 -5.28 12.12
CA VAL A 79 6.05 -4.39 11.25
C VAL A 79 4.61 -4.90 11.12
N GLU A 80 4.40 -6.18 10.84
CA GLU A 80 3.07 -6.76 10.73
C GLU A 80 2.26 -6.60 12.03
N LEU A 81 2.88 -6.86 13.19
CA LEU A 81 2.24 -6.68 14.50
C LEU A 81 1.89 -5.21 14.77
N ASP A 82 2.83 -4.30 14.50
CA ASP A 82 2.63 -2.86 14.69
C ASP A 82 1.46 -2.35 13.84
N PHE A 83 1.37 -2.81 12.57
CA PHE A 83 0.27 -2.44 11.68
C PHE A 83 -1.08 -3.02 12.15
N TYR A 84 -1.13 -4.24 12.64
CA TYR A 84 -2.37 -4.83 13.15
C TYR A 84 -2.90 -4.02 14.35
N ASN A 85 -2.03 -3.65 15.29
CA ASN A 85 -2.39 -2.78 16.41
C ASN A 85 -2.83 -1.37 15.96
N LEU A 86 -2.26 -0.85 14.88
CA LEU A 86 -2.66 0.43 14.30
C LEU A 86 -4.01 0.32 13.60
N PHE A 87 -4.27 -0.77 12.87
CA PHE A 87 -5.53 -1.00 12.17
C PHE A 87 -6.72 -1.12 13.12
N ASP A 88 -6.57 -1.69 14.32
CA ASP A 88 -7.64 -1.70 15.33
C ASP A 88 -8.18 -0.28 15.56
N ARG A 89 -7.29 0.70 15.72
CA ARG A 89 -7.65 2.10 15.97
C ARG A 89 -8.14 2.82 14.71
N ILE A 90 -7.53 2.55 13.55
CA ILE A 90 -7.95 3.10 12.26
C ILE A 90 -9.37 2.64 11.94
N VAL A 91 -9.65 1.35 12.11
CA VAL A 91 -10.95 0.76 11.79
C VAL A 91 -12.00 1.20 12.81
N GLU A 92 -11.69 1.22 14.10
CA GLU A 92 -12.63 1.71 15.12
C GLU A 92 -13.12 3.14 14.79
N ARG A 93 -12.21 4.03 14.40
CA ARG A 93 -12.49 5.45 14.17
C ARG A 93 -12.90 5.78 12.73
N ASP A 94 -12.91 4.81 11.82
CA ASP A 94 -13.03 5.05 10.36
C ASP A 94 -12.04 6.13 9.89
N PHE A 95 -10.80 6.07 10.42
CA PHE A 95 -9.79 7.09 10.21
C PHE A 95 -9.28 7.05 8.76
N PRO A 96 -9.07 8.19 8.08
CA PRO A 96 -8.62 8.23 6.70
C PRO A 96 -7.30 7.49 6.49
N PHE A 97 -7.33 6.45 5.64
CA PHE A 97 -6.20 5.57 5.37
C PHE A 97 -6.15 5.18 3.89
N LEU A 98 -4.94 5.18 3.34
CA LEU A 98 -4.64 4.63 2.02
C LEU A 98 -3.45 3.68 2.11
N GLY A 99 -3.66 2.40 1.81
CA GLY A 99 -2.60 1.39 1.71
C GLY A 99 -2.29 1.06 0.25
N CYS A 100 -1.02 1.24 -0.18
CA CYS A 100 -0.59 0.96 -1.54
C CYS A 100 0.26 -0.32 -1.57
N CYS A 101 -0.02 -1.25 -2.47
CA CYS A 101 0.70 -2.51 -2.68
C CYS A 101 0.81 -3.33 -1.37
N SER A 102 1.91 -3.24 -0.63
CA SER A 102 2.04 -3.91 0.67
C SER A 102 1.02 -3.44 1.70
N GLY A 103 0.62 -2.17 1.64
CA GLY A 103 -0.48 -1.65 2.46
C GLY A 103 -1.82 -2.34 2.15
N ASN A 104 -2.06 -2.75 0.89
CA ASN A 104 -3.21 -3.58 0.51
C ASN A 104 -3.11 -4.97 1.15
N GLY A 105 -1.96 -5.63 1.04
CA GLY A 105 -1.74 -6.96 1.62
C GLY A 105 -1.91 -6.98 3.14
N LEU A 106 -1.32 -5.99 3.84
CA LEU A 106 -1.43 -5.86 5.30
C LEU A 106 -2.88 -5.63 5.75
N LEU A 107 -3.59 -4.68 5.13
CA LEU A 107 -4.99 -4.40 5.45
C LEU A 107 -5.88 -5.57 5.07
N GLY A 108 -5.67 -6.18 3.90
CA GLY A 108 -6.43 -7.35 3.44
C GLY A 108 -6.30 -8.52 4.40
N SER A 109 -5.08 -8.83 4.84
CA SER A 109 -4.81 -9.87 5.84
C SER A 109 -5.44 -9.56 7.18
N TYR A 110 -5.34 -8.32 7.66
CA TYR A 110 -6.02 -7.86 8.88
C TYR A 110 -7.54 -8.06 8.80
N CYS A 111 -8.15 -7.78 7.63
CA CYS A 111 -9.58 -7.99 7.37
C CYS A 111 -9.95 -9.48 7.14
N GLY A 112 -9.01 -10.41 7.25
CA GLY A 112 -9.24 -11.84 7.13
C GLY A 112 -9.20 -12.41 5.71
N ALA A 113 -8.68 -11.66 4.73
CA ALA A 113 -8.42 -12.22 3.41
C ALA A 113 -7.26 -13.20 3.42
N SER A 114 -7.35 -14.24 2.59
CA SER A 114 -6.20 -15.06 2.23
C SER A 114 -5.31 -14.28 1.27
N ILE A 115 -4.03 -14.14 1.63
CA ILE A 115 -3.01 -13.52 0.78
C ILE A 115 -2.14 -14.63 0.19
N SER A 116 -1.98 -14.66 -1.12
CA SER A 116 -1.14 -15.66 -1.78
C SER A 116 -0.48 -15.13 -3.05
N ARG A 117 0.39 -15.95 -3.63
CA ARG A 117 1.08 -15.64 -4.89
C ARG A 117 0.26 -15.97 -6.14
N LYS A 118 -0.97 -16.44 -5.99
CA LYS A 118 -1.85 -16.86 -7.07
C LYS A 118 -2.15 -15.74 -8.07
N HIS A 119 -2.30 -14.53 -7.57
CA HIS A 119 -2.64 -13.35 -8.35
C HIS A 119 -1.50 -12.33 -8.43
N GLY A 120 -0.24 -12.80 -8.33
CA GLY A 120 0.93 -11.96 -8.54
C GLY A 120 1.01 -11.44 -9.97
N GLU A 121 1.43 -10.19 -10.14
CA GLU A 121 1.58 -9.54 -11.45
C GLU A 121 3.01 -9.03 -11.63
N PRO A 122 3.62 -9.21 -12.82
CA PRO A 122 4.95 -8.72 -13.11
C PRO A 122 4.98 -7.20 -13.11
N VAL A 123 6.17 -6.63 -12.92
CA VAL A 123 6.36 -5.18 -13.00
C VAL A 123 5.98 -4.69 -14.40
N GLY A 124 5.08 -3.72 -14.46
CA GLY A 124 4.62 -3.16 -15.73
C GLY A 124 3.36 -2.33 -15.62
N GLY A 125 2.81 -1.99 -16.77
CA GLY A 125 1.54 -1.28 -16.87
C GLY A 125 0.38 -2.26 -17.05
N ALA A 126 -0.68 -2.08 -16.27
CA ALA A 126 -1.91 -2.86 -16.36
C ALA A 126 -3.14 -1.97 -16.53
N ASN A 127 -4.18 -2.50 -17.17
CA ASN A 127 -5.48 -1.86 -17.22
C ASN A 127 -6.31 -2.30 -16.01
N ILE A 128 -6.95 -1.34 -15.35
CA ILE A 128 -7.81 -1.54 -14.19
C ILE A 128 -9.23 -1.20 -14.58
N PHE A 129 -10.18 -2.00 -14.12
CA PHE A 129 -11.61 -1.86 -14.40
C PHE A 129 -12.36 -1.51 -13.12
N LEU A 130 -13.05 -0.37 -13.11
CA LEU A 130 -13.92 0.00 -11.99
C LEU A 130 -15.16 -0.90 -11.97
N THR A 131 -15.53 -1.35 -10.77
CA THR A 131 -16.85 -1.94 -10.50
C THR A 131 -17.94 -0.86 -10.53
N GLU A 132 -19.21 -1.21 -10.42
CA GLU A 132 -20.30 -0.22 -10.30
C GLU A 132 -20.16 0.59 -8.99
N GLU A 133 -19.74 -0.06 -7.91
CA GLU A 133 -19.41 0.59 -6.65
C GLU A 133 -18.22 1.54 -6.82
N GLY A 134 -17.20 1.13 -7.58
CA GLY A 134 -16.03 1.97 -7.88
C GLY A 134 -16.38 3.21 -8.68
N LYS A 135 -17.27 3.11 -9.67
CA LYS A 135 -17.74 4.24 -10.48
C LYS A 135 -18.51 5.28 -9.65
N SER A 136 -19.20 4.82 -8.61
CA SER A 136 -19.99 5.67 -7.70
C SER A 136 -19.21 6.14 -6.47
N ASP A 137 -18.00 5.60 -6.24
CA ASP A 137 -17.21 5.96 -5.06
C ASP A 137 -16.64 7.39 -5.16
N ARG A 138 -16.71 8.11 -4.04
CA ARG A 138 -16.28 9.50 -3.96
C ARG A 138 -14.79 9.73 -4.24
N LEU A 139 -13.92 8.77 -3.85
CA LEU A 139 -12.47 8.88 -4.07
C LEU A 139 -12.12 8.69 -5.55
N LEU A 140 -12.88 7.83 -6.24
CA LEU A 140 -12.61 7.46 -7.64
C LEU A 140 -13.43 8.29 -8.63
N LYS A 141 -14.21 9.25 -8.14
CA LYS A 141 -15.05 10.13 -8.95
C LYS A 141 -14.22 10.89 -9.98
N GLY A 142 -14.59 10.77 -11.25
CA GLY A 142 -13.91 11.41 -12.37
C GLY A 142 -12.88 10.54 -13.08
N LEU A 143 -12.54 9.36 -12.52
CA LEU A 143 -11.76 8.38 -13.24
C LEU A 143 -12.61 7.71 -14.34
N PRO A 144 -12.01 7.37 -15.50
CA PRO A 144 -12.69 6.56 -16.51
C PRO A 144 -12.95 5.15 -15.97
N SER A 145 -13.96 4.46 -16.52
CA SER A 145 -14.30 3.08 -16.11
C SER A 145 -13.14 2.09 -16.28
N THR A 146 -12.20 2.42 -17.18
CA THR A 146 -10.95 1.68 -17.40
C THR A 146 -9.82 2.70 -17.43
N PHE A 147 -8.78 2.48 -16.64
CA PHE A 147 -7.59 3.32 -16.61
C PHE A 147 -6.33 2.47 -16.48
N ARG A 148 -5.19 3.06 -16.85
CA ARG A 148 -3.90 2.38 -16.82
C ARG A 148 -3.11 2.79 -15.58
N VAL A 149 -2.48 1.80 -14.93
CA VAL A 149 -1.64 1.98 -13.74
C VAL A 149 -0.28 1.31 -13.93
N LEU A 150 0.65 1.66 -13.06
CA LEU A 150 1.89 0.92 -12.85
C LEU A 150 1.76 0.03 -11.63
N LEU A 151 2.15 -1.22 -11.78
CA LEU A 151 2.12 -2.22 -10.70
C LEU A 151 3.29 -3.21 -10.83
N GLY A 152 3.47 -3.99 -9.79
CA GLY A 152 4.40 -5.11 -9.72
C GLY A 152 4.33 -5.67 -8.30
N HIS A 153 3.71 -6.82 -8.15
CA HIS A 153 3.53 -7.46 -6.85
C HIS A 153 3.60 -8.99 -6.95
N LYS A 154 4.20 -9.60 -5.94
CA LYS A 154 4.35 -11.06 -5.87
C LYS A 154 3.13 -11.75 -5.30
N GLU A 155 2.33 -11.05 -4.51
CA GLU A 155 1.16 -11.55 -3.80
C GLU A 155 0.00 -10.56 -3.86
N ALA A 156 -1.21 -11.06 -3.64
CA ALA A 156 -2.44 -10.27 -3.58
C ALA A 156 -3.49 -10.97 -2.71
N CYS A 157 -4.58 -10.28 -2.42
CA CYS A 157 -5.78 -10.91 -1.86
C CYS A 157 -6.37 -11.92 -2.86
N ASP A 158 -6.56 -13.17 -2.43
CA ASP A 158 -7.17 -14.22 -3.27
C ASP A 158 -8.64 -13.94 -3.58
N SER A 159 -9.30 -13.22 -2.69
CA SER A 159 -10.68 -12.76 -2.80
C SER A 159 -10.89 -11.48 -2.00
N LEU A 160 -12.00 -10.79 -2.25
CA LEU A 160 -12.38 -9.61 -1.48
C LEU A 160 -12.40 -9.92 0.02
N PRO A 161 -11.71 -9.11 0.87
CA PRO A 161 -11.79 -9.30 2.31
C PRO A 161 -13.22 -9.13 2.84
N PRO A 162 -13.60 -9.84 3.92
CA PRO A 162 -14.90 -9.65 4.56
C PRO A 162 -15.21 -8.18 4.90
N GLU A 163 -16.47 -7.80 4.82
CA GLU A 163 -16.97 -6.44 5.11
C GLU A 163 -16.40 -5.32 4.22
N CYS A 164 -15.59 -5.66 3.22
CA CYS A 164 -15.04 -4.70 2.28
C CYS A 164 -15.92 -4.57 1.03
N VAL A 165 -15.77 -3.45 0.34
CA VAL A 165 -16.40 -3.15 -0.95
C VAL A 165 -15.33 -3.19 -2.03
N LEU A 166 -15.54 -4.02 -3.08
CA LEU A 166 -14.67 -4.07 -4.25
C LEU A 166 -14.92 -2.85 -5.13
N LEU A 167 -13.89 -2.05 -5.37
CA LEU A 167 -13.99 -0.86 -6.20
C LEU A 167 -13.35 -1.03 -7.57
N ALA A 168 -12.34 -1.89 -7.69
CA ALA A 168 -11.69 -2.16 -8.97
C ALA A 168 -11.04 -3.54 -9.01
N THR A 169 -10.91 -4.07 -10.23
CA THR A 169 -10.34 -5.37 -10.57
C THR A 169 -9.53 -5.29 -11.86
N ASN A 170 -8.81 -6.36 -12.21
CA ASN A 170 -8.32 -6.62 -13.56
C ASN A 170 -8.39 -8.13 -13.88
N ASP A 171 -7.95 -8.54 -15.07
CA ASP A 171 -8.04 -9.93 -15.51
C ASP A 171 -7.12 -10.88 -14.71
N ALA A 172 -6.01 -10.37 -14.16
CA ALA A 172 -5.01 -11.16 -13.43
C ALA A 172 -5.28 -11.18 -11.91
N CYS A 173 -5.71 -10.05 -11.36
CA CYS A 173 -5.92 -9.88 -9.92
C CYS A 173 -7.35 -9.41 -9.61
N PRO A 174 -8.13 -10.20 -8.86
CA PRO A 174 -9.53 -9.90 -8.59
C PRO A 174 -9.75 -8.70 -7.67
N VAL A 175 -8.73 -8.30 -6.88
CA VAL A 175 -8.85 -7.24 -5.88
C VAL A 175 -7.76 -6.19 -6.11
N GLN A 176 -8.06 -5.23 -7.00
CA GLN A 176 -7.15 -4.13 -7.32
C GLN A 176 -7.36 -2.90 -6.44
N ILE A 177 -8.62 -2.60 -6.11
CA ILE A 177 -8.96 -1.57 -5.12
C ILE A 177 -10.11 -2.11 -4.28
N PHE A 178 -9.96 -2.02 -2.96
CA PHE A 178 -11.07 -2.23 -2.05
C PHE A 178 -11.18 -1.12 -1.01
N LYS A 179 -12.35 -1.01 -0.42
CA LYS A 179 -12.64 -0.07 0.66
C LYS A 179 -13.26 -0.80 1.84
N LEU A 180 -12.78 -0.48 3.05
CA LEU A 180 -13.39 -0.84 4.31
C LEU A 180 -14.01 0.41 4.93
N LYS A 181 -15.26 0.32 5.40
CA LYS A 181 -16.04 1.47 5.89
C LYS A 181 -16.10 2.63 4.87
N ASN A 182 -15.92 3.89 5.30
CA ASN A 182 -16.05 5.05 4.42
C ASN A 182 -14.71 5.66 4.01
N ASN A 183 -13.68 5.54 4.86
CA ASN A 183 -12.44 6.31 4.74
C ASN A 183 -11.17 5.46 4.58
N ILE A 184 -11.30 4.12 4.57
CA ILE A 184 -10.17 3.21 4.56
C ILE A 184 -10.10 2.53 3.20
N TYR A 185 -9.04 2.85 2.43
CA TYR A 185 -8.85 2.38 1.06
C TYR A 185 -7.55 1.60 0.93
N ALA A 186 -7.54 0.64 0.01
CA ALA A 186 -6.32 -0.05 -0.38
C ALA A 186 -6.25 -0.25 -1.89
N THR A 187 -5.07 -0.05 -2.47
CA THR A 187 -4.77 -0.29 -3.88
C THR A 187 -3.68 -1.34 -4.02
N GLN A 188 -3.82 -2.27 -4.98
CA GLN A 188 -2.77 -3.25 -5.26
C GLN A 188 -1.64 -2.65 -6.11
N PHE A 189 -1.96 -1.65 -6.90
CA PHE A 189 -1.01 -0.88 -7.68
C PHE A 189 -0.47 0.33 -6.90
N HIS A 190 0.45 1.04 -7.52
CA HIS A 190 1.07 2.24 -7.00
C HIS A 190 0.46 3.49 -7.63
N PRO A 191 -0.51 4.17 -6.99
CA PRO A 191 -1.11 5.40 -7.54
C PRO A 191 -0.08 6.55 -7.65
N GLU A 192 0.97 6.50 -6.83
CA GLU A 192 2.11 7.42 -6.84
C GLU A 192 3.19 7.02 -7.84
N GLY A 193 3.04 5.86 -8.51
CA GLY A 193 4.10 5.29 -9.33
C GLY A 193 4.24 5.96 -10.70
N ASP A 194 5.48 6.26 -11.07
CA ASP A 194 5.87 6.66 -12.42
C ASP A 194 6.96 5.76 -13.00
N SER A 195 7.30 5.97 -14.28
CA SER A 195 8.27 5.14 -14.97
C SER A 195 9.67 5.25 -14.37
N GLU A 196 10.08 6.43 -13.91
CA GLU A 196 11.40 6.67 -13.32
C GLU A 196 11.53 5.93 -11.98
N GLY A 197 10.55 6.09 -11.09
CA GLY A 197 10.52 5.40 -9.80
C GLY A 197 10.48 3.89 -9.94
N PHE A 198 9.78 3.36 -10.96
CA PHE A 198 9.77 1.92 -11.22
C PHE A 198 11.12 1.42 -11.73
N ILE A 199 11.84 2.19 -12.55
CA ILE A 199 13.21 1.87 -13.00
C ILE A 199 14.15 1.80 -11.79
N ILE A 200 14.10 2.77 -10.86
CA ILE A 200 14.89 2.78 -9.62
C ILE A 200 14.59 1.53 -8.80
N ARG A 201 13.31 1.21 -8.58
CA ARG A 201 12.88 0.02 -7.81
C ARG A 201 13.38 -1.29 -8.42
N ILE A 202 13.32 -1.42 -9.76
CA ILE A 202 13.85 -2.58 -10.48
C ILE A 202 15.37 -2.67 -10.33
N HIS A 203 16.10 -1.57 -10.53
CA HIS A 203 17.57 -1.54 -10.44
C HIS A 203 18.05 -1.99 -9.06
N VAL A 204 17.51 -1.42 -8.00
CA VAL A 204 17.85 -1.79 -6.62
C VAL A 204 17.54 -3.26 -6.36
N HIS A 205 16.40 -3.77 -6.82
CA HIS A 205 16.03 -5.16 -6.63
C HIS A 205 17.01 -6.13 -7.32
N TYR A 206 17.40 -5.85 -8.58
CA TYR A 206 18.38 -6.68 -9.30
C TYR A 206 19.78 -6.58 -8.72
N THR A 207 20.20 -5.42 -8.24
CA THR A 207 21.53 -5.25 -7.62
C THR A 207 21.62 -6.03 -6.31
N CYS A 208 20.57 -6.02 -5.49
CA CYS A 208 20.53 -6.78 -4.24
C CYS A 208 20.57 -8.31 -4.44
N ILE A 209 20.02 -8.83 -5.55
CA ILE A 209 20.05 -10.26 -5.86
C ILE A 209 21.46 -10.72 -6.25
N HIS A 210 22.24 -9.89 -6.93
CA HIS A 210 23.59 -10.25 -7.43
C HIS A 210 24.72 -10.02 -6.41
N VAL A 211 24.46 -9.43 -5.25
CA VAL A 211 25.44 -9.21 -4.18
C VAL A 211 25.38 -10.34 -3.13
N GLN A 212 24.44 -11.28 -3.25
CA GLN A 212 24.29 -12.43 -2.33
C GLN A 212 24.85 -13.75 -2.88
N ASP A 213 25.49 -13.74 -4.07
CA ASP A 213 26.29 -14.83 -4.64
C ASP A 213 27.81 -14.51 -4.49
#